data_68bc4e62dac7a7f0a487b118c17c927c
#
_entry.id   68bc4e62dac7a7f0a487b118c17c927c
#
_cell.length_a   1.000
_cell.length_b   1.000
_cell.length_c   1.000
_cell.angle_alpha   90.00
_cell.angle_beta   90.00
_cell.angle_gamma   90.00
#
_symmetry.space_group_name_H-M   'P 1'
#
loop_
_entity.id
_entity.type
_entity.pdbx_description
1 polymer ?
#
loop_
_entity_poly.entity_id
_entity_poly.type
_entity_poly.pdbx_seq_one_letter_code
_entity_poly.pdbx_strand_id
1 'polypeptide(L)'
;MLREDIAGAHLALVKAVLAGDLPFLGVCLGCQELCVGSGGKLIQHLDDLTVRHRNSYVDTEKEHRPDTYHFVETEENSLIRELFGQKYLRVNSCHHQAVNPAFECRNFRITSRSTADGVVESIECQDREFGLGVQWHPERIDDPDHRKRIFDALISAAAKHRS
;
A
#
# COMPACT_ATOMS: atom_id res chain seq x y z
N MET A 1 -0.75 2.04 -18.78
CA MET A 1 0.66 1.57 -18.83
C MET A 1 1.54 2.79 -18.58
N LEU A 2 2.45 2.73 -17.62
CA LEU A 2 3.43 3.80 -17.42
C LEU A 2 4.39 3.84 -18.61
N ARG A 3 4.82 5.04 -18.99
CA ARG A 3 5.86 5.18 -20.00
C ARG A 3 7.15 4.56 -19.47
N GLU A 4 7.97 3.97 -20.34
CA GLU A 4 9.19 3.23 -19.97
C GLU A 4 10.18 4.10 -19.18
N ASP A 5 10.29 5.38 -19.52
CA ASP A 5 11.13 6.35 -18.83
C ASP A 5 10.68 6.60 -17.38
N ILE A 6 9.37 6.67 -17.15
CA ILE A 6 8.77 6.83 -15.81
C ILE A 6 8.94 5.54 -15.00
N ALA A 7 8.66 4.39 -15.58
CA ALA A 7 8.82 3.10 -14.90
C ALA A 7 10.28 2.85 -14.48
N GLY A 8 11.24 3.24 -15.32
CA GLY A 8 12.66 3.17 -14.99
C GLY A 8 13.07 4.07 -13.83
N ALA A 9 12.55 5.31 -13.78
CA ALA A 9 12.82 6.25 -12.69
C ALA A 9 12.21 5.76 -11.36
N HIS A 10 10.99 5.24 -11.38
CA HIS A 10 10.34 4.67 -10.20
C HIS A 10 11.12 3.47 -9.65
N LEU A 11 11.54 2.55 -10.52
CA LEU A 11 12.32 1.39 -10.08
C LEU A 11 13.70 1.80 -9.50
N ALA A 12 14.34 2.82 -10.05
CA ALA A 12 15.56 3.37 -9.49
C ALA A 12 15.34 3.99 -8.10
N LEU A 13 14.24 4.73 -7.92
CA LEU A 13 13.84 5.27 -6.62
C LEU A 13 13.60 4.16 -5.60
N VAL A 14 12.84 3.14 -5.94
CA VAL A 14 12.57 2.00 -5.06
C VAL A 14 13.87 1.31 -4.66
N LYS A 15 14.77 1.06 -5.59
CA LYS A 15 16.10 0.48 -5.29
C LYS A 15 16.90 1.34 -4.31
N ALA A 16 16.88 2.67 -4.48
CA ALA A 16 17.55 3.59 -3.58
C ALA A 16 16.93 3.58 -2.18
N VAL A 17 15.60 3.56 -2.09
CA VAL A 17 14.85 3.44 -0.83
C VAL A 17 15.18 2.13 -0.11
N LEU A 18 15.21 1.00 -0.82
CA LEU A 18 15.50 -0.31 -0.25
C LEU A 18 16.97 -0.46 0.17
N ALA A 19 17.90 0.18 -0.54
CA ALA A 19 19.32 0.16 -0.21
C ALA A 19 19.68 1.11 0.95
N GLY A 20 18.88 2.14 1.18
CA GLY A 20 19.04 3.07 2.29
C GLY A 20 18.42 2.54 3.58
N ASP A 21 18.43 3.37 4.63
CA ASP A 21 17.85 3.09 5.95
C ASP A 21 16.73 4.06 6.33
N LEU A 22 16.34 4.95 5.42
CA LEU A 22 15.28 5.93 5.63
C LEU A 22 13.91 5.27 5.85
N PRO A 23 13.07 5.86 6.71
CA PRO A 23 11.64 5.51 6.75
C PRO A 23 10.95 5.82 5.43
N PHE A 24 9.99 4.99 5.05
CA PHE A 24 9.27 5.17 3.79
C PHE A 24 7.82 4.71 3.84
N LEU A 25 7.00 5.31 2.98
CA LEU A 25 5.61 4.94 2.72
C LEU A 25 5.40 4.74 1.22
N GLY A 26 4.99 3.56 0.82
CA GLY A 26 4.54 3.25 -0.56
C GLY A 26 3.02 3.24 -0.61
N VAL A 27 2.41 4.11 -1.43
CA VAL A 27 0.95 4.20 -1.60
C VAL A 27 0.55 3.63 -2.96
N CYS A 28 -0.40 2.73 -2.98
CA CYS A 28 -0.98 2.08 -4.16
C CYS A 28 0.10 1.53 -5.11
N LEU A 29 0.44 2.24 -6.18
CA LEU A 29 1.54 1.88 -7.08
C LEU A 29 2.87 1.75 -6.31
N GLY A 30 3.13 2.62 -5.35
CA GLY A 30 4.35 2.56 -4.52
C GLY A 30 4.44 1.26 -3.71
N CYS A 31 3.34 0.75 -3.17
CA CYS A 31 3.29 -0.54 -2.50
C CYS A 31 3.64 -1.69 -3.48
N GLN A 32 3.08 -1.64 -4.68
CA GLN A 32 3.35 -2.63 -5.73
C GLN A 32 4.81 -2.59 -6.19
N GLU A 33 5.38 -1.40 -6.36
CA GLU A 33 6.77 -1.19 -6.74
C GLU A 33 7.76 -1.65 -5.66
N LEU A 34 7.45 -1.44 -4.38
CA LEU A 34 8.23 -1.99 -3.27
C LEU A 34 8.28 -3.53 -3.33
N CYS A 35 7.13 -4.17 -3.56
CA CYS A 35 7.07 -5.62 -3.73
C CYS A 35 7.91 -6.10 -4.92
N VAL A 36 7.72 -5.50 -6.10
CA VAL A 36 8.47 -5.89 -7.32
C VAL A 36 9.96 -5.60 -7.16
N GLY A 37 10.34 -4.46 -6.61
CA GLY A 37 11.74 -4.10 -6.34
C GLY A 37 12.43 -5.04 -5.35
N SER A 38 11.66 -5.73 -4.51
CA SER A 38 12.11 -6.74 -3.55
C SER A 38 12.05 -8.18 -4.10
N GLY A 39 11.76 -8.35 -5.39
CA GLY A 39 11.73 -9.65 -6.06
C GLY A 39 10.37 -10.35 -6.08
N GLY A 40 9.34 -9.73 -5.51
CA GLY A 40 7.97 -10.23 -5.59
C GLY A 40 7.32 -9.99 -6.96
N LYS A 41 6.07 -10.41 -7.09
CA LYS A 41 5.26 -10.25 -8.30
C LYS A 41 3.88 -9.69 -7.98
N LEU A 42 3.18 -9.24 -9.02
CA LEU A 42 1.82 -8.72 -8.91
C LEU A 42 0.81 -9.67 -9.55
N ILE A 43 -0.39 -9.67 -8.99
CA ILE A 43 -1.60 -10.10 -9.69
C ILE A 43 -1.93 -8.99 -10.68
N GLN A 44 -1.97 -9.31 -11.98
CA GLN A 44 -2.12 -8.29 -13.03
C GLN A 44 -3.55 -7.79 -13.20
N HIS A 45 -4.54 -8.62 -12.88
CA HIS A 45 -5.96 -8.29 -13.00
C HIS A 45 -6.76 -8.88 -11.83
N LEU A 46 -7.56 -8.04 -11.20
CA LEU A 46 -8.46 -8.37 -10.09
C LEU A 46 -9.94 -8.38 -10.51
N ASP A 47 -10.22 -8.43 -11.82
CA ASP A 47 -11.54 -8.12 -12.38
C ASP A 47 -12.64 -9.13 -12.01
N ASP A 48 -12.26 -10.35 -11.62
CA ASP A 48 -13.19 -11.45 -11.29
C ASP A 48 -13.40 -11.66 -9.78
N LEU A 49 -12.97 -10.72 -8.96
CA LEU A 49 -13.05 -10.86 -7.50
C LEU A 49 -14.38 -10.35 -6.94
N THR A 50 -14.73 -10.85 -5.75
CA THR A 50 -15.97 -10.54 -5.02
C THR A 50 -16.09 -9.05 -4.67
N VAL A 51 -14.97 -8.39 -4.41
CA VAL A 51 -14.89 -6.96 -4.12
C VAL A 51 -14.47 -6.20 -5.35
N ARG A 52 -15.16 -5.10 -5.61
CA ARG A 52 -14.71 -4.16 -6.64
C ARG A 52 -13.59 -3.28 -6.08
N HIS A 53 -12.35 -3.65 -6.36
CA HIS A 53 -11.17 -2.84 -6.03
C HIS A 53 -11.02 -1.61 -6.92
N ARG A 54 -11.79 -1.51 -7.98
CA ARG A 54 -11.84 -0.36 -8.87
C ARG A 54 -13.27 -0.14 -9.36
N ASN A 55 -13.73 1.09 -9.27
CA ASN A 55 -15.01 1.45 -9.83
C ASN A 55 -14.94 1.42 -11.37
N SER A 56 -15.92 0.79 -12.04
CA SER A 56 -16.05 0.82 -13.50
C SER A 56 -16.60 2.15 -14.02
N TYR A 57 -17.32 2.87 -13.15
CA TYR A 57 -17.87 4.19 -13.47
C TYR A 57 -16.77 5.26 -13.45
N VAL A 58 -16.79 6.14 -14.45
CA VAL A 58 -15.94 7.33 -14.51
C VAL A 58 -16.84 8.53 -14.26
N ASP A 59 -16.55 9.31 -13.22
CA ASP A 59 -17.18 10.60 -12.99
C ASP A 59 -16.65 11.58 -14.05
N THR A 60 -17.44 11.83 -15.09
CA THR A 60 -17.04 12.68 -16.20
C THR A 60 -16.97 14.16 -15.83
N GLU A 61 -17.67 14.59 -14.77
CA GLU A 61 -17.60 15.99 -14.29
C GLU A 61 -16.32 16.25 -13.52
N LYS A 62 -15.83 15.24 -12.81
CA LYS A 62 -14.60 15.31 -11.99
C LYS A 62 -13.39 14.70 -12.68
N GLU A 63 -13.56 14.16 -13.88
CA GLU A 63 -12.52 13.48 -14.66
C GLU A 63 -11.79 12.34 -13.91
N HIS A 64 -12.42 11.75 -12.89
CA HIS A 64 -11.83 10.66 -12.12
C HIS A 64 -12.85 9.55 -11.79
N ARG A 65 -12.34 8.38 -11.43
CA ARG A 65 -13.15 7.29 -10.89
C ARG A 65 -13.29 7.46 -9.38
N PRO A 66 -14.52 7.47 -8.84
CA PRO A 66 -14.67 7.48 -7.39
C PRO A 66 -14.10 6.21 -6.78
N ASP A 67 -13.54 6.33 -5.58
CA ASP A 67 -13.01 5.20 -4.84
C ASP A 67 -14.15 4.25 -4.43
N THR A 68 -13.86 2.95 -4.40
CA THR A 68 -14.68 1.97 -3.69
C THR A 68 -14.17 1.83 -2.26
N TYR A 69 -14.91 1.11 -1.41
CA TYR A 69 -14.52 0.89 -0.02
C TYR A 69 -14.77 -0.56 0.38
N HIS A 70 -13.85 -1.11 1.16
CA HIS A 70 -13.98 -2.44 1.74
C HIS A 70 -13.28 -2.52 3.10
N PHE A 71 -13.39 -3.67 3.77
CA PHE A 71 -12.67 -3.92 5.02
C PHE A 71 -11.43 -4.77 4.77
N VAL A 72 -10.38 -4.44 5.49
CA VAL A 72 -9.16 -5.25 5.58
C VAL A 72 -8.99 -5.80 6.99
N GLU A 73 -8.47 -7.00 7.10
CA GLU A 73 -8.03 -7.60 8.35
C GLU A 73 -6.53 -7.35 8.51
N THR A 74 -6.14 -6.78 9.64
CA THR A 74 -4.74 -6.48 9.97
C THR A 74 -4.13 -7.58 10.83
N GLU A 75 -2.90 -7.96 10.53
CA GLU A 75 -2.14 -8.95 11.31
C GLU A 75 -1.76 -8.42 12.68
N GLU A 76 -1.73 -9.31 13.69
CA GLU A 76 -1.19 -8.99 15.01
C GLU A 76 0.31 -8.65 14.94
N ASN A 77 0.76 -7.78 15.81
CA ASN A 77 2.15 -7.32 15.86
C ASN A 77 2.63 -6.64 14.56
N SER A 78 1.72 -6.10 13.78
CA SER A 78 2.04 -5.30 12.61
C SER A 78 1.99 -3.80 12.93
N LEU A 79 2.80 -3.01 12.21
CA LEU A 79 2.78 -1.56 12.30
C LEU A 79 1.38 -1.00 12.04
N ILE A 80 0.69 -1.55 11.03
CA ILE A 80 -0.68 -1.11 10.72
C ILE A 80 -1.66 -1.41 11.86
N ARG A 81 -1.52 -2.55 12.55
CA ARG A 81 -2.31 -2.87 13.75
C ARG A 81 -1.99 -1.94 14.90
N GLU A 82 -0.72 -1.62 15.11
CA GLU A 82 -0.27 -0.69 16.14
C GLU A 82 -0.83 0.72 15.92
N LEU A 83 -0.74 1.22 14.69
CA LEU A 83 -1.22 2.56 14.33
C LEU A 83 -2.71 2.75 14.55
N PHE A 84 -3.51 1.72 14.27
CA PHE A 84 -4.98 1.83 14.33
C PHE A 84 -5.60 1.20 15.56
N GLY A 85 -4.93 0.26 16.23
CA GLY A 85 -5.48 -0.49 17.36
C GLY A 85 -6.69 -1.36 16.99
N GLN A 86 -6.93 -1.64 15.71
CA GLN A 86 -8.13 -2.32 15.22
C GLN A 86 -7.75 -3.51 14.33
N LYS A 87 -8.48 -4.62 14.53
CA LYS A 87 -8.34 -5.81 13.69
C LYS A 87 -8.88 -5.58 12.27
N TYR A 88 -9.95 -4.82 12.15
CA TYR A 88 -10.60 -4.53 10.89
C TYR A 88 -10.59 -3.04 10.62
N LEU A 89 -10.09 -2.65 9.44
CA LEU A 89 -10.07 -1.27 8.98
C LEU A 89 -10.91 -1.14 7.72
N ARG A 90 -11.67 -0.04 7.64
CA ARG A 90 -12.31 0.35 6.38
C ARG A 90 -11.34 1.20 5.57
N VAL A 91 -11.04 0.77 4.34
CA VAL A 91 -10.13 1.44 3.43
C VAL A 91 -10.79 1.75 2.11
N ASN A 92 -10.30 2.78 1.42
CA ASN A 92 -10.70 3.08 0.05
C ASN A 92 -9.90 2.22 -0.94
N SER A 93 -10.39 2.09 -2.16
CA SER A 93 -9.77 1.27 -3.18
C SER A 93 -9.96 1.85 -4.58
N CYS A 94 -8.88 1.90 -5.35
CA CYS A 94 -8.87 2.35 -6.74
C CYS A 94 -7.76 1.66 -7.54
N HIS A 95 -7.67 0.32 -7.48
CA HIS A 95 -6.63 -0.44 -8.15
C HIS A 95 -7.21 -1.67 -8.86
N HIS A 96 -6.49 -2.19 -9.84
CA HIS A 96 -6.82 -3.43 -10.55
C HIS A 96 -5.69 -4.46 -10.50
N GLN A 97 -4.59 -4.10 -9.85
CA GLN A 97 -3.44 -4.96 -9.60
C GLN A 97 -3.17 -4.99 -8.09
N ALA A 98 -2.55 -6.04 -7.61
CA ALA A 98 -2.15 -6.18 -6.21
C ALA A 98 -0.90 -7.04 -6.06
N VAL A 99 -0.27 -6.99 -4.89
CA VAL A 99 0.81 -7.89 -4.50
C VAL A 99 0.33 -9.34 -4.58
N ASN A 100 1.11 -10.19 -5.26
CA ASN A 100 0.80 -11.61 -5.37
C ASN A 100 1.41 -12.39 -4.20
N PRO A 101 0.59 -12.94 -3.28
CA PRO A 101 1.08 -13.62 -2.08
C PRO A 101 1.80 -14.95 -2.35
N ALA A 102 1.73 -15.47 -3.58
CA ALA A 102 2.45 -16.67 -3.98
C ALA A 102 3.95 -16.42 -4.25
N PHE A 103 4.38 -15.16 -4.26
CA PHE A 103 5.78 -14.77 -4.51
C PHE A 103 6.30 -13.93 -3.36
N GLU A 104 7.42 -14.35 -2.82
CA GLU A 104 8.06 -13.67 -1.69
C GLU A 104 8.59 -12.29 -2.11
N CYS A 105 8.28 -11.26 -1.33
CA CYS A 105 8.91 -9.95 -1.38
C CYS A 105 9.98 -9.91 -0.28
N ARG A 106 11.28 -9.93 -0.64
CA ARG A 106 12.37 -9.97 0.34
C ARG A 106 12.25 -8.84 1.35
N ASN A 107 12.46 -9.17 2.63
CA ASN A 107 12.40 -8.24 3.75
C ASN A 107 11.01 -7.62 4.00
N PHE A 108 10.00 -8.02 3.26
CA PHE A 108 8.63 -7.59 3.50
C PHE A 108 7.77 -8.75 3.98
N ARG A 109 6.86 -8.44 4.89
CA ARG A 109 5.76 -9.34 5.27
C ARG A 109 4.43 -8.71 4.89
N ILE A 110 3.46 -9.55 4.57
CA ILE A 110 2.08 -9.13 4.34
C ILE A 110 1.46 -8.86 5.72
N THR A 111 0.81 -7.70 5.88
CA THR A 111 0.28 -7.26 7.17
C THR A 111 -1.19 -6.88 7.16
N SER A 112 -1.82 -6.81 5.98
CA SER A 112 -3.27 -6.83 5.89
C SER A 112 -3.77 -7.42 4.57
N ARG A 113 -5.01 -7.93 4.64
CA ARG A 113 -5.72 -8.49 3.48
C ARG A 113 -7.18 -8.05 3.49
N SER A 114 -7.74 -7.91 2.31
CA SER A 114 -9.19 -7.75 2.13
C SER A 114 -9.93 -8.92 2.78
N THR A 115 -10.94 -8.61 3.59
CA THR A 115 -11.72 -9.64 4.31
C THR A 115 -12.61 -10.47 3.40
N ALA A 116 -12.90 -9.96 2.21
CA ALA A 116 -13.87 -10.58 1.30
C ALA A 116 -13.22 -11.52 0.27
N ASP A 117 -11.98 -11.26 -0.15
CA ASP A 117 -11.31 -12.01 -1.22
C ASP A 117 -9.82 -12.29 -0.97
N GLY A 118 -9.28 -11.83 0.17
CA GLY A 118 -7.92 -12.11 0.57
C GLY A 118 -6.84 -11.35 -0.20
N VAL A 119 -7.22 -10.37 -1.02
CA VAL A 119 -6.27 -9.48 -1.72
C VAL A 119 -5.36 -8.80 -0.72
N VAL A 120 -4.05 -8.79 -1.00
CA VAL A 120 -3.05 -8.14 -0.15
C VAL A 120 -3.24 -6.63 -0.21
N GLU A 121 -3.38 -6.03 0.98
CA GLU A 121 -3.67 -4.61 1.12
C GLU A 121 -2.56 -3.83 1.83
N SER A 122 -1.68 -4.51 2.58
CA SER A 122 -0.46 -3.89 3.10
C SER A 122 0.70 -4.86 3.22
N ILE A 123 1.90 -4.30 3.09
CA ILE A 123 3.17 -4.98 3.34
C ILE A 123 4.06 -4.10 4.23
N GLU A 124 4.85 -4.70 5.10
CA GLU A 124 5.78 -4.01 5.99
C GLU A 124 7.19 -4.52 5.81
N CYS A 125 8.15 -3.59 5.76
CA CYS A 125 9.57 -3.89 5.75
C CYS A 125 10.02 -4.28 7.16
N GLN A 126 10.61 -5.47 7.28
CA GLN A 126 11.03 -6.03 8.57
C GLN A 126 12.32 -5.39 9.12
N ASP A 127 13.07 -4.70 8.26
CA ASP A 127 14.38 -4.11 8.59
C ASP A 127 14.28 -2.60 8.87
N ARG A 128 13.08 -2.06 9.04
CA ARG A 128 12.86 -0.61 9.24
C ARG A 128 11.94 -0.34 10.41
N GLU A 129 12.22 0.72 11.17
CA GLU A 129 11.29 1.22 12.18
C GLU A 129 9.96 1.64 11.54
N PHE A 130 10.03 2.26 10.35
CA PHE A 130 8.86 2.58 9.53
C PHE A 130 9.15 2.30 8.06
N GLY A 131 8.64 1.19 7.56
CA GLY A 131 8.70 0.81 6.15
C GLY A 131 7.38 0.18 5.76
N LEU A 132 6.43 0.98 5.28
CA LEU A 132 5.05 0.58 5.04
C LEU A 132 4.68 0.73 3.57
N GLY A 133 4.10 -0.31 2.98
CA GLY A 133 3.37 -0.27 1.73
C GLY A 133 1.89 -0.48 1.97
N VAL A 134 1.03 0.43 1.51
CA VAL A 134 -0.43 0.29 1.55
C VAL A 134 -1.00 0.33 0.14
N GLN A 135 -1.94 -0.57 -0.15
CA GLN A 135 -2.56 -0.65 -1.47
C GLN A 135 -3.65 0.41 -1.67
N TRP A 136 -4.27 0.83 -0.58
CA TRP A 136 -5.25 1.91 -0.60
C TRP A 136 -4.61 3.30 -0.65
N HIS A 137 -5.44 4.34 -0.70
CA HIS A 137 -5.04 5.75 -0.78
C HIS A 137 -5.37 6.50 0.53
N PRO A 138 -4.51 6.45 1.55
CA PRO A 138 -4.78 7.13 2.81
C PRO A 138 -4.91 8.66 2.64
N GLU A 139 -4.29 9.25 1.62
CA GLU A 139 -4.38 10.67 1.31
C GLU A 139 -5.76 11.11 0.83
N ARG A 140 -6.60 10.17 0.35
CA ARG A 140 -7.94 10.43 -0.18
C ARG A 140 -9.07 9.89 0.67
N ILE A 141 -8.74 9.15 1.74
CA ILE A 141 -9.77 8.56 2.61
C ILE A 141 -10.54 9.64 3.35
N ASP A 142 -11.86 9.45 3.47
CA ASP A 142 -12.76 10.44 4.10
C ASP A 142 -12.55 10.60 5.61
N ASP A 143 -11.83 9.69 6.24
CA ASP A 143 -11.48 9.71 7.65
C ASP A 143 -10.16 10.49 7.88
N PRO A 144 -10.21 11.71 8.43
CA PRO A 144 -9.01 12.51 8.69
C PRO A 144 -8.08 11.87 9.70
N ASP A 145 -8.60 11.12 10.67
CA ASP A 145 -7.78 10.45 11.69
C ASP A 145 -7.02 9.28 11.08
N HIS A 146 -7.62 8.56 10.15
CA HIS A 146 -6.94 7.50 9.39
C HIS A 146 -5.71 8.06 8.66
N ARG A 147 -5.92 9.10 7.88
CA ARG A 147 -4.83 9.78 7.15
C ARG A 147 -3.74 10.27 8.10
N LYS A 148 -4.15 10.98 9.16
CA LYS A 148 -3.23 11.57 10.11
C LYS A 148 -2.33 10.52 10.78
N ARG A 149 -2.86 9.38 11.21
CA ARG A 149 -2.11 8.31 11.87
C ARG A 149 -0.94 7.81 11.03
N ILE A 150 -1.15 7.53 9.76
CA ILE A 150 -0.11 7.02 8.86
C ILE A 150 0.98 8.09 8.62
N PHE A 151 0.57 9.31 8.27
CA PHE A 151 1.54 10.36 7.93
C PHE A 151 2.30 10.89 9.14
N ASP A 152 1.67 11.02 10.30
CA ASP A 152 2.36 11.41 11.54
C ASP A 152 3.38 10.36 11.97
N ALA A 153 3.08 9.09 11.81
CA ALA A 153 4.02 8.02 12.11
C ALA A 153 5.26 8.05 11.20
N LEU A 154 5.06 8.26 9.89
CA LEU A 154 6.17 8.45 8.95
C LEU A 154 7.03 9.67 9.33
N ILE A 155 6.40 10.82 9.63
CA ILE A 155 7.11 12.05 10.01
C ILE A 155 7.89 11.83 11.31
N SER A 156 7.30 11.16 12.30
CA SER A 156 7.93 10.86 13.58
C SER A 156 9.15 9.95 13.41
N ALA A 157 9.04 8.91 12.58
CA ALA A 157 10.16 8.03 12.27
C ALA A 157 11.28 8.78 11.52
N ALA A 158 10.92 9.63 10.55
CA ALA A 158 11.89 10.45 9.82
C ALA A 158 12.63 11.47 10.74
N ALA A 159 11.93 12.03 11.73
CA ALA A 159 12.54 12.95 12.69
C ALA A 159 13.56 12.25 13.59
N LYS A 160 13.25 11.03 14.06
CA LYS A 160 14.18 10.21 14.86
C LYS A 160 15.41 9.76 14.06
N HIS A 161 15.23 9.46 12.79
CA HIS A 161 16.33 9.01 11.92
C HIS A 161 17.39 10.11 11.69
N ARG A 162 17.04 11.38 11.86
CA ARG A 162 17.94 12.54 11.70
C ARG A 162 18.72 12.90 12.96
N SER A 163 18.38 12.33 14.10
CA SER A 163 19.03 12.57 15.41
C SER A 163 20.10 11.52 15.72
#